data_af7e7913083ed373f19cf5a160fb5b66
#
_entry.id   af7e7913083ed373f19cf5a160fb5b66
#
_cell.length_a   1.000
_cell.length_b   1.000
_cell.length_c   1.000
_cell.angle_alpha   90.00
_cell.angle_beta   90.00
_cell.angle_gamma   90.00
#
_symmetry.space_group_name_H-M   'P 1'
#
loop_
_entity.id
_entity.type
_entity.pdbx_description
1 polymer ?
#
loop_
_entity_poly.entity_id
_entity_poly.type
_entity_poly.pdbx_seq_one_letter_code
_entity_poly.pdbx_strand_id
1 'polypeptide(L)'
;MNQGKYVFAQIFEFVSHNDFDKCVDKYNGNYKTKHFSCWKQFLCMAFGQLTHRESLSDTVLCIKANSKKLYHLGIGGAISKSTLSKANENRDWRIYQDFAMILIEQAKKLYTGDSQLEVEIKNNVFAIDSTTIDLCLSVYPWAKFRKAKAAVKLHTMIDAKTSIPEFIHISDGKMHDVNVLDLITFSPDSFYVMDRGYVDFECLHRIQAASAFFITRSKKGFDFERMYSSVVDK
;
A
#
# COMPACT_ATOMS: atom_id res chain seq x y z
N MET A 1 -4.46 -6.74 30.46
CA MET A 1 -4.05 -7.95 29.67
C MET A 1 -5.33 -8.60 29.17
N ASN A 2 -5.51 -8.68 27.85
CA ASN A 2 -6.70 -9.29 27.23
C ASN A 2 -6.60 -10.83 27.28
N GLN A 3 -6.85 -11.42 28.45
CA GLN A 3 -6.85 -12.87 28.59
C GLN A 3 -7.92 -13.46 27.66
N GLY A 4 -7.51 -14.35 26.76
CA GLY A 4 -8.39 -15.11 25.87
C GLY A 4 -8.59 -14.57 24.45
N LYS A 5 -8.07 -13.37 24.10
CA LYS A 5 -8.12 -12.89 22.71
C LYS A 5 -6.83 -13.24 21.97
N TYR A 6 -6.99 -13.77 20.76
CA TYR A 6 -5.87 -14.05 19.86
C TYR A 6 -5.25 -12.75 19.32
N VAL A 7 -3.95 -12.78 19.01
CA VAL A 7 -3.20 -11.61 18.48
C VAL A 7 -3.92 -10.95 17.30
N PHE A 8 -4.43 -11.74 16.36
CA PHE A 8 -5.20 -11.23 15.24
C PHE A 8 -6.44 -10.44 15.70
N ALA A 9 -7.18 -10.93 16.71
CA ALA A 9 -8.33 -10.22 17.27
C ALA A 9 -7.91 -8.89 17.93
N GLN A 10 -6.79 -8.88 18.63
CA GLN A 10 -6.27 -7.69 19.30
C GLN A 10 -5.86 -6.61 18.30
N ILE A 11 -5.22 -6.98 17.18
CA ILE A 11 -4.86 -6.04 16.11
C ILE A 11 -6.12 -5.36 15.56
N PHE A 12 -7.20 -6.10 15.34
CA PHE A 12 -8.44 -5.57 14.76
C PHE A 12 -9.33 -4.80 15.74
N GLU A 13 -9.00 -4.75 17.03
CA GLU A 13 -9.68 -3.88 18.02
C GLU A 13 -9.39 -2.39 17.74
N PHE A 14 -8.24 -2.08 17.16
CA PHE A 14 -7.87 -0.71 16.78
C PHE A 14 -8.47 -0.27 15.46
N VAL A 15 -9.12 -1.18 14.74
CA VAL A 15 -9.69 -0.92 13.42
C VAL A 15 -11.16 -0.52 13.56
N SER A 16 -11.51 0.70 13.21
CA SER A 16 -12.86 1.23 13.30
C SER A 16 -13.79 0.56 12.29
N HIS A 17 -14.70 -0.30 12.77
CA HIS A 17 -15.73 -0.94 11.95
C HIS A 17 -16.67 0.10 11.32
N ASN A 18 -17.01 1.16 12.06
CA ASN A 18 -17.88 2.23 11.59
C ASN A 18 -17.26 3.01 10.41
N ASP A 19 -15.95 3.28 10.44
CA ASP A 19 -15.29 3.97 9.33
C ASP A 19 -15.16 3.07 8.11
N PHE A 20 -14.98 1.76 8.31
CA PHE A 20 -15.06 0.79 7.23
C PHE A 20 -16.45 0.73 6.61
N ASP A 21 -17.52 0.70 7.42
CA ASP A 21 -18.90 0.66 6.93
C ASP A 21 -19.23 1.90 6.11
N LYS A 22 -18.76 3.10 6.48
CA LYS A 22 -18.92 4.32 5.66
C LYS A 22 -18.30 4.15 4.26
N CYS A 23 -17.12 3.52 4.17
CA CYS A 23 -16.49 3.21 2.88
C CYS A 23 -17.32 2.19 2.09
N VAL A 24 -17.87 1.17 2.75
CA VAL A 24 -18.73 0.16 2.13
C VAL A 24 -20.02 0.79 1.57
N ASP A 25 -20.67 1.65 2.34
CA ASP A 25 -21.92 2.30 1.95
C ASP A 25 -21.73 3.25 0.76
N LYS A 26 -20.61 3.99 0.73
CA LYS A 26 -20.24 4.88 -0.38
C LYS A 26 -20.25 4.17 -1.75
N TYR A 27 -19.88 2.90 -1.78
CA TYR A 27 -19.77 2.08 -3.00
C TYR A 27 -20.82 0.96 -3.08
N ASN A 28 -21.82 0.95 -2.19
CA ASN A 28 -22.83 -0.10 -2.10
C ASN A 28 -22.23 -1.53 -2.02
N GLY A 29 -21.10 -1.69 -1.34
CA GLY A 29 -20.32 -2.93 -1.35
C GLY A 29 -21.04 -4.16 -0.78
N ASN A 30 -22.03 -3.95 0.09
CA ASN A 30 -22.87 -5.02 0.66
C ASN A 30 -24.20 -5.20 -0.08
N TYR A 31 -24.43 -4.55 -1.24
CA TYR A 31 -25.65 -4.71 -2.00
C TYR A 31 -25.90 -6.18 -2.37
N LYS A 32 -27.11 -6.67 -2.09
CA LYS A 32 -27.53 -8.09 -2.27
C LYS A 32 -26.63 -9.12 -1.56
N THR A 33 -25.86 -8.71 -0.56
CA THR A 33 -25.01 -9.62 0.23
C THR A 33 -25.77 -10.18 1.42
N LYS A 34 -25.93 -11.52 1.51
CA LYS A 34 -26.69 -12.18 2.60
C LYS A 34 -25.78 -12.60 3.78
N HIS A 35 -24.62 -13.18 3.53
CA HIS A 35 -23.81 -13.84 4.55
C HIS A 35 -22.33 -13.43 4.57
N PHE A 36 -21.78 -13.04 3.43
CA PHE A 36 -20.37 -12.72 3.28
C PHE A 36 -20.15 -11.23 3.02
N SER A 37 -20.20 -10.41 4.09
CA SER A 37 -20.05 -8.95 4.03
C SER A 37 -18.65 -8.53 3.54
N CYS A 38 -18.52 -7.24 3.15
CA CYS A 38 -17.21 -6.64 2.84
C CYS A 38 -16.25 -6.71 4.04
N TRP A 39 -16.75 -6.55 5.27
CA TRP A 39 -15.96 -6.72 6.47
C TRP A 39 -15.39 -8.13 6.60
N LYS A 40 -16.20 -9.16 6.38
CA LYS A 40 -15.70 -10.55 6.37
C LYS A 40 -14.65 -10.78 5.31
N GLN A 41 -14.82 -10.22 4.12
CA GLN A 41 -13.80 -10.29 3.07
C GLN A 41 -12.52 -9.60 3.51
N PHE A 42 -12.60 -8.38 4.05
CA PHE A 42 -11.46 -7.64 4.57
C PHE A 42 -10.68 -8.47 5.61
N LEU A 43 -11.37 -9.01 6.61
CA LEU A 43 -10.74 -9.86 7.63
C LEU A 43 -10.10 -11.12 7.04
N CYS A 44 -10.72 -11.76 6.05
CA CYS A 44 -10.13 -12.94 5.38
C CYS A 44 -8.87 -12.60 4.62
N MET A 45 -8.87 -11.48 3.88
CA MET A 45 -7.70 -11.03 3.12
C MET A 45 -6.58 -10.57 4.06
N ALA A 46 -6.91 -9.81 5.11
CA ALA A 46 -5.94 -9.40 6.12
C ALA A 46 -5.33 -10.61 6.86
N PHE A 47 -6.16 -11.62 7.20
CA PHE A 47 -5.65 -12.86 7.77
C PHE A 47 -4.66 -13.56 6.83
N GLY A 48 -4.98 -13.65 5.53
CA GLY A 48 -4.10 -14.21 4.52
C GLY A 48 -2.76 -13.49 4.46
N GLN A 49 -2.77 -12.17 4.43
CA GLN A 49 -1.56 -11.34 4.38
C GLN A 49 -0.72 -11.45 5.66
N LEU A 50 -1.33 -11.25 6.83
CA LEU A 50 -0.62 -11.28 8.12
C LEU A 50 -0.09 -12.66 8.50
N THR A 51 -0.65 -13.73 7.94
CA THR A 51 -0.19 -15.10 8.16
C THR A 51 0.60 -15.69 6.99
N HIS A 52 1.00 -14.83 6.03
CA HIS A 52 1.82 -15.18 4.85
C HIS A 52 1.27 -16.36 4.04
N ARG A 53 -0.06 -16.32 3.72
CA ARG A 53 -0.68 -17.35 2.89
C ARG A 53 -0.40 -17.11 1.42
N GLU A 54 0.00 -18.16 0.72
CA GLU A 54 0.39 -18.07 -0.69
C GLU A 54 -0.80 -18.04 -1.67
N SER A 55 -1.97 -18.51 -1.23
CA SER A 55 -3.14 -18.59 -2.08
C SER A 55 -4.46 -18.42 -1.34
N LEU A 56 -5.54 -18.09 -2.07
CA LEU A 56 -6.90 -18.09 -1.50
C LEU A 56 -7.31 -19.46 -0.97
N SER A 57 -6.82 -20.55 -1.57
CA SER A 57 -7.10 -21.92 -1.11
C SER A 57 -6.47 -22.17 0.25
N ASP A 58 -5.21 -21.78 0.41
CA ASP A 58 -4.48 -21.90 1.67
C ASP A 58 -5.11 -20.99 2.75
N THR A 59 -5.42 -19.75 2.40
CA THR A 59 -6.13 -18.81 3.28
C THR A 59 -7.42 -19.43 3.83
N VAL A 60 -8.28 -19.96 2.96
CA VAL A 60 -9.56 -20.57 3.34
C VAL A 60 -9.36 -21.82 4.21
N LEU A 61 -8.36 -22.64 3.89
CA LEU A 61 -8.03 -23.84 4.67
C LEU A 61 -7.60 -23.45 6.09
N CYS A 62 -6.73 -22.47 6.23
CA CYS A 62 -6.26 -21.98 7.52
C CYS A 62 -7.38 -21.29 8.34
N ILE A 63 -8.25 -20.52 7.70
CA ILE A 63 -9.44 -19.94 8.33
C ILE A 63 -10.35 -21.07 8.86
N LYS A 64 -10.60 -22.11 8.07
CA LYS A 64 -11.41 -23.25 8.47
C LYS A 64 -10.81 -23.99 9.68
N ALA A 65 -9.51 -24.22 9.68
CA ALA A 65 -8.80 -24.86 10.79
C ALA A 65 -8.86 -24.03 12.08
N ASN A 66 -8.95 -22.71 11.97
CA ASN A 66 -9.02 -21.78 13.09
C ASN A 66 -10.43 -21.19 13.34
N SER A 67 -11.47 -21.78 12.77
CA SER A 67 -12.84 -21.21 12.77
C SER A 67 -13.38 -20.87 14.17
N LYS A 68 -13.12 -21.72 15.17
CA LYS A 68 -13.52 -21.47 16.57
C LYS A 68 -12.85 -20.22 17.16
N LYS A 69 -11.62 -19.94 16.74
CA LYS A 69 -10.81 -18.81 17.21
C LYS A 69 -11.21 -17.50 16.54
N LEU A 70 -11.63 -17.56 15.28
CA LEU A 70 -11.96 -16.42 14.45
C LEU A 70 -13.44 -16.02 14.52
N TYR A 71 -14.27 -16.82 15.22
CA TYR A 71 -15.69 -16.55 15.37
C TYR A 71 -15.97 -15.16 15.99
N HIS A 72 -15.26 -14.82 17.04
CA HIS A 72 -15.40 -13.54 17.74
C HIS A 72 -14.97 -12.31 16.89
N LEU A 73 -14.27 -12.53 15.80
CA LEU A 73 -13.90 -11.49 14.83
C LEU A 73 -14.94 -11.30 13.72
N GLY A 74 -16.03 -12.04 13.76
CA GLY A 74 -17.02 -12.02 12.69
C GLY A 74 -16.66 -12.87 11.47
N ILE A 75 -15.57 -13.65 11.51
CA ILE A 75 -15.24 -14.67 10.49
C ILE A 75 -15.91 -16.00 10.86
N GLY A 76 -17.09 -15.95 11.46
CA GLY A 76 -17.81 -17.16 11.82
C GLY A 76 -18.39 -17.89 10.61
N GLY A 77 -18.27 -19.23 10.61
CA GLY A 77 -18.82 -20.11 9.60
C GLY A 77 -17.84 -20.54 8.51
N ALA A 78 -18.23 -21.53 7.72
CA ALA A 78 -17.43 -22.06 6.63
C ALA A 78 -17.42 -21.06 5.45
N ILE A 79 -16.23 -20.60 5.11
CA ILE A 79 -16.02 -19.77 3.91
C ILE A 79 -15.49 -20.66 2.80
N SER A 80 -16.11 -20.63 1.63
CA SER A 80 -15.59 -21.34 0.47
C SER A 80 -14.61 -20.47 -0.32
N LYS A 81 -13.64 -21.11 -0.99
CA LYS A 81 -12.72 -20.42 -1.91
C LYS A 81 -13.49 -19.64 -2.98
N SER A 82 -14.56 -20.22 -3.53
CA SER A 82 -15.37 -19.58 -4.58
C SER A 82 -16.09 -18.33 -4.05
N THR A 83 -16.55 -18.33 -2.81
CA THR A 83 -17.18 -17.15 -2.20
C THR A 83 -16.17 -16.02 -2.03
N LEU A 84 -14.97 -16.32 -1.53
CA LEU A 84 -13.91 -15.32 -1.36
C LEU A 84 -13.42 -14.79 -2.72
N SER A 85 -13.22 -15.69 -3.70
CA SER A 85 -12.80 -15.32 -5.05
C SER A 85 -13.81 -14.40 -5.74
N LYS A 86 -15.10 -14.77 -5.72
CA LYS A 86 -16.17 -13.92 -6.29
C LYS A 86 -16.31 -12.57 -5.60
N ALA A 87 -16.09 -12.52 -4.29
CA ALA A 87 -16.10 -11.27 -3.56
C ALA A 87 -14.92 -10.36 -4.01
N ASN A 88 -13.73 -10.92 -4.18
CA ASN A 88 -12.57 -10.18 -4.66
C ASN A 88 -12.73 -9.71 -6.12
N GLU A 89 -13.44 -10.45 -6.94
CA GLU A 89 -13.70 -10.12 -8.35
C GLU A 89 -14.75 -9.01 -8.50
N ASN A 90 -15.84 -9.08 -7.72
CA ASN A 90 -17.03 -8.26 -7.99
C ASN A 90 -17.17 -7.03 -7.08
N ARG A 91 -16.45 -6.96 -5.98
CA ARG A 91 -16.54 -5.82 -5.08
C ARG A 91 -15.65 -4.69 -5.51
N ASP A 92 -16.11 -3.48 -5.27
CA ASP A 92 -15.36 -2.27 -5.61
C ASP A 92 -14.10 -2.18 -4.74
N TRP A 93 -12.95 -2.17 -5.36
CA TRP A 93 -11.64 -2.07 -4.69
C TRP A 93 -11.44 -0.73 -3.97
N ARG A 94 -12.16 0.33 -4.39
CA ARG A 94 -12.08 1.66 -3.78
C ARG A 94 -12.55 1.68 -2.32
N ILE A 95 -13.39 0.73 -1.92
CA ILE A 95 -13.75 0.52 -0.51
C ILE A 95 -12.48 0.37 0.35
N TYR A 96 -11.57 -0.48 -0.10
CA TYR A 96 -10.33 -0.77 0.63
C TYR A 96 -9.30 0.34 0.50
N GLN A 97 -9.28 1.03 -0.63
CA GLN A 97 -8.44 2.21 -0.84
C GLN A 97 -8.83 3.35 0.12
N ASP A 98 -10.10 3.73 0.14
CA ASP A 98 -10.59 4.79 1.02
C ASP A 98 -10.34 4.44 2.48
N PHE A 99 -10.57 3.18 2.85
CA PHE A 99 -10.32 2.72 4.20
C PHE A 99 -8.82 2.72 4.56
N ALA A 100 -7.94 2.35 3.65
CA ALA A 100 -6.49 2.43 3.85
C ALA A 100 -6.05 3.88 4.11
N MET A 101 -6.60 4.85 3.39
CA MET A 101 -6.31 6.27 3.62
C MET A 101 -6.75 6.73 5.02
N ILE A 102 -7.90 6.28 5.51
CA ILE A 102 -8.35 6.56 6.89
C ILE A 102 -7.37 5.98 7.91
N LEU A 103 -6.91 4.74 7.72
CA LEU A 103 -5.93 4.10 8.61
C LEU A 103 -4.58 4.82 8.58
N ILE A 104 -4.12 5.26 7.41
CA ILE A 104 -2.90 6.04 7.24
C ILE A 104 -2.99 7.34 8.06
N GLU A 105 -4.09 8.09 7.94
CA GLU A 105 -4.30 9.33 8.70
C GLU A 105 -4.36 9.09 10.22
N GLN A 106 -4.90 7.97 10.65
CA GLN A 106 -4.88 7.57 12.07
C GLN A 106 -3.46 7.23 12.53
N ALA A 107 -2.72 6.46 11.72
CA ALA A 107 -1.34 6.08 12.03
C ALA A 107 -0.42 7.29 12.14
N LYS A 108 -0.51 8.25 11.22
CA LYS A 108 0.27 9.50 11.27
C LYS A 108 0.14 10.22 12.62
N LYS A 109 -1.07 10.29 13.17
CA LYS A 109 -1.32 10.94 14.46
C LYS A 109 -0.64 10.21 15.64
N LEU A 110 -0.51 8.88 15.55
CA LEU A 110 0.13 8.08 16.60
C LEU A 110 1.65 8.18 16.57
N TYR A 111 2.25 8.39 15.41
CA TYR A 111 3.70 8.44 15.20
C TYR A 111 4.28 9.87 15.19
N THR A 112 3.50 10.86 15.57
CA THR A 112 3.97 12.25 15.65
C THR A 112 5.09 12.34 16.72
N GLY A 113 6.32 12.60 16.28
CA GLY A 113 7.50 12.71 17.14
C GLY A 113 8.42 11.49 17.18
N ASP A 114 8.00 10.33 16.72
CA ASP A 114 8.86 9.15 16.58
C ASP A 114 9.62 9.17 15.25
N SER A 115 10.93 8.99 15.28
CA SER A 115 11.75 8.83 14.08
C SER A 115 12.48 7.49 14.13
N GLN A 116 12.33 6.70 13.06
CA GLN A 116 13.07 5.45 12.87
C GLN A 116 14.41 5.67 12.14
N LEU A 117 14.69 6.91 11.70
CA LEU A 117 15.96 7.23 11.06
C LEU A 117 17.05 7.37 12.11
N GLU A 118 18.19 6.71 11.87
CA GLU A 118 19.41 6.84 12.69
C GLU A 118 20.07 8.23 12.58
N VAL A 119 19.67 9.01 11.54
CA VAL A 119 20.19 10.35 11.28
C VAL A 119 19.20 11.40 11.73
N GLU A 120 19.67 12.37 12.50
CA GLU A 120 18.88 13.52 12.94
C GLU A 120 18.63 14.50 11.79
N ILE A 121 17.58 14.26 11.01
CA ILE A 121 17.10 15.17 9.98
C ILE A 121 15.80 15.81 10.46
N LYS A 122 15.77 17.15 10.59
CA LYS A 122 14.56 17.89 11.02
C LYS A 122 13.50 17.88 9.94
N ASN A 123 13.88 17.98 8.68
CA ASN A 123 13.03 18.03 7.52
C ASN A 123 12.31 16.69 7.27
N ASN A 124 11.18 16.72 6.59
CA ASN A 124 10.51 15.49 6.15
C ASN A 124 11.36 14.79 5.09
N VAL A 125 11.39 13.46 5.15
CA VAL A 125 12.12 12.61 4.20
C VAL A 125 11.15 11.59 3.63
N PHE A 126 10.93 11.65 2.32
CA PHE A 126 10.03 10.74 1.62
C PHE A 126 10.82 9.81 0.70
N ALA A 127 10.55 8.52 0.78
CA ALA A 127 11.08 7.53 -0.15
C ALA A 127 10.01 7.18 -1.19
N ILE A 128 10.36 7.27 -2.48
CA ILE A 128 9.46 6.96 -3.60
C ILE A 128 9.98 5.73 -4.33
N ASP A 129 9.13 4.71 -4.45
CA ASP A 129 9.46 3.50 -5.20
C ASP A 129 8.21 2.89 -5.85
N SER A 130 8.42 1.97 -6.79
CA SER A 130 7.37 1.20 -7.43
C SER A 130 7.61 -0.29 -7.33
N THR A 131 6.56 -1.03 -7.03
CA THR A 131 6.56 -2.49 -7.04
C THR A 131 5.72 -2.99 -8.21
N THR A 132 6.29 -3.85 -9.05
CA THR A 132 5.55 -4.51 -10.13
C THR A 132 4.96 -5.82 -9.62
N ILE A 133 3.65 -5.97 -9.77
CA ILE A 133 2.91 -7.18 -9.41
C ILE A 133 2.54 -7.90 -10.70
N ASP A 134 3.17 -9.05 -10.94
CA ASP A 134 2.89 -9.88 -12.11
C ASP A 134 1.50 -10.50 -12.01
N LEU A 135 0.74 -10.45 -13.11
CA LEU A 135 -0.59 -11.01 -13.23
C LEU A 135 -0.64 -12.03 -14.35
N CYS A 136 -1.57 -12.98 -14.27
CA CYS A 136 -1.84 -13.93 -15.32
C CYS A 136 -2.57 -13.25 -16.48
N LEU A 137 -1.95 -13.14 -17.67
CA LEU A 137 -2.52 -12.45 -18.84
C LEU A 137 -3.86 -13.06 -19.31
N SER A 138 -4.03 -14.37 -19.20
CA SER A 138 -5.29 -15.03 -19.58
C SER A 138 -6.46 -14.65 -18.67
N VAL A 139 -6.19 -14.26 -17.44
CA VAL A 139 -7.21 -13.83 -16.46
C VAL A 139 -7.38 -12.30 -16.47
N TYR A 140 -6.29 -11.57 -16.72
CA TYR A 140 -6.25 -10.09 -16.68
C TYR A 140 -5.78 -9.50 -18.03
N PRO A 141 -6.50 -9.67 -19.13
CA PRO A 141 -6.07 -9.21 -20.46
C PRO A 141 -5.97 -7.69 -20.57
N TRP A 142 -6.68 -6.95 -19.73
CA TRP A 142 -6.65 -5.49 -19.66
C TRP A 142 -5.32 -4.96 -19.08
N ALA A 143 -4.65 -5.74 -18.20
CA ALA A 143 -3.39 -5.37 -17.57
C ALA A 143 -2.17 -5.78 -18.40
N LYS A 144 -2.29 -5.89 -19.73
CA LYS A 144 -1.22 -6.30 -20.63
C LYS A 144 0.02 -5.42 -20.49
N PHE A 145 1.11 -6.01 -20.00
CA PHE A 145 2.39 -5.33 -19.76
C PHE A 145 3.40 -5.62 -20.90
N ARG A 146 3.55 -6.89 -21.27
CA ARG A 146 4.42 -7.34 -22.38
C ARG A 146 3.66 -8.35 -23.25
N LYS A 147 4.27 -8.81 -24.37
CA LYS A 147 3.60 -9.74 -25.31
C LYS A 147 2.93 -10.95 -24.63
N ALA A 148 3.52 -11.47 -23.56
CA ALA A 148 3.04 -12.67 -22.85
C ALA A 148 2.79 -12.45 -21.34
N LYS A 149 2.81 -11.19 -20.84
CA LYS A 149 2.66 -10.90 -19.42
C LYS A 149 1.65 -9.78 -19.16
N ALA A 150 0.90 -9.93 -18.08
CA ALA A 150 0.13 -8.85 -17.47
C ALA A 150 0.80 -8.41 -16.16
N ALA A 151 0.70 -7.15 -15.82
CA ALA A 151 1.19 -6.62 -14.57
C ALA A 151 0.44 -5.34 -14.18
N VAL A 152 0.37 -5.07 -12.89
CA VAL A 152 0.05 -3.76 -12.33
C VAL A 152 1.25 -3.23 -11.57
N LYS A 153 1.39 -1.92 -11.50
CA LYS A 153 2.39 -1.27 -10.66
C LYS A 153 1.73 -0.60 -9.47
N LEU A 154 2.34 -0.79 -8.32
CA LEU A 154 2.01 -0.08 -7.09
C LEU A 154 3.11 0.95 -6.84
N HIS A 155 2.79 2.21 -7.03
CA HIS A 155 3.69 3.33 -6.74
C HIS A 155 3.42 3.81 -5.32
N THR A 156 4.44 3.90 -4.51
CA THR A 156 4.31 4.26 -3.10
C THR A 156 5.30 5.35 -2.74
N MET A 157 4.83 6.37 -2.04
CA MET A 157 5.68 7.32 -1.33
C MET A 157 5.49 7.09 0.17
N ILE A 158 6.59 6.86 0.87
CA ILE A 158 6.60 6.54 2.30
C ILE A 158 7.35 7.63 3.04
N ASP A 159 6.83 8.09 4.16
CA ASP A 159 7.62 8.86 5.12
C ASP A 159 8.70 7.95 5.71
N ALA A 160 9.95 8.27 5.44
CA ALA A 160 11.08 7.45 5.87
C ALA A 160 11.31 7.47 7.39
N LYS A 161 10.76 8.45 8.11
CA LYS A 161 10.86 8.55 9.58
C LYS A 161 9.92 7.59 10.28
N THR A 162 8.70 7.45 9.75
CA THR A 162 7.62 6.69 10.38
C THR A 162 7.32 5.38 9.67
N SER A 163 7.85 5.18 8.46
CA SER A 163 7.51 4.08 7.54
C SER A 163 6.01 4.04 7.16
N ILE A 164 5.30 5.16 7.32
CA ILE A 164 3.89 5.26 6.97
C ILE A 164 3.77 5.73 5.52
N PRO A 165 2.93 5.09 4.69
CA PRO A 165 2.66 5.57 3.35
C PRO A 165 2.00 6.95 3.35
N GLU A 166 2.50 7.87 2.52
CA GLU A 166 1.92 9.19 2.26
C GLU A 166 1.10 9.22 0.99
N PHE A 167 1.50 8.42 0.01
CA PHE A 167 0.86 8.34 -1.28
C PHE A 167 0.93 6.91 -1.80
N ILE A 168 -0.18 6.43 -2.36
CA ILE A 168 -0.28 5.12 -2.99
C ILE A 168 -1.06 5.30 -4.29
N HIS A 169 -0.48 4.87 -5.42
CA HIS A 169 -1.14 4.86 -6.72
C HIS A 169 -0.95 3.51 -7.41
N ILE A 170 -2.04 2.98 -7.94
CA ILE A 170 -2.03 1.74 -8.70
C ILE A 170 -2.22 2.08 -10.17
N SER A 171 -1.29 1.65 -11.01
CA SER A 171 -1.33 1.84 -12.45
C SER A 171 -1.22 0.51 -13.20
N ASP A 172 -1.46 0.53 -14.49
CA ASP A 172 -1.09 -0.59 -15.35
C ASP A 172 0.45 -0.73 -15.41
N GLY A 173 0.93 -1.91 -15.77
CA GLY A 173 2.38 -2.18 -15.83
C GLY A 173 3.13 -1.35 -16.88
N LYS A 174 2.44 -0.66 -17.80
CA LYS A 174 3.05 0.15 -18.86
C LYS A 174 3.42 1.55 -18.41
N MET A 175 2.79 2.06 -17.36
CA MET A 175 3.10 3.38 -16.84
C MET A 175 4.57 3.48 -16.47
N HIS A 176 5.27 4.47 -17.00
CA HIS A 176 6.65 4.76 -16.59
C HIS A 176 6.65 5.33 -15.18
N ASP A 177 7.64 4.91 -14.37
CA ASP A 177 7.72 5.30 -12.96
C ASP A 177 7.79 6.82 -12.79
N VAL A 178 8.47 7.52 -13.70
CA VAL A 178 8.58 8.98 -13.69
C VAL A 178 7.23 9.69 -13.76
N ASN A 179 6.26 9.13 -14.48
CA ASN A 179 4.94 9.75 -14.65
C ASN A 179 4.12 9.83 -13.35
N VAL A 180 4.46 9.02 -12.35
CA VAL A 180 3.79 9.11 -11.05
C VAL A 180 4.15 10.39 -10.31
N LEU A 181 5.32 10.98 -10.58
CA LEU A 181 5.73 12.24 -9.99
C LEU A 181 4.81 13.40 -10.37
N ASP A 182 4.07 13.29 -11.48
CA ASP A 182 3.06 14.26 -11.89
C ASP A 182 1.82 14.28 -10.98
N LEU A 183 1.60 13.20 -10.25
CA LEU A 183 0.49 13.04 -9.32
C LEU A 183 0.85 13.47 -7.88
N ILE A 184 2.14 13.73 -7.62
CA ILE A 184 2.65 14.08 -6.29
C ILE A 184 2.75 15.59 -6.16
N THR A 185 2.17 16.13 -5.09
CA THR A 185 2.40 17.52 -4.68
C THR A 185 3.61 17.56 -3.76
N PHE A 186 4.65 18.28 -4.17
CA PHE A 186 5.89 18.39 -3.40
C PHE A 186 5.75 19.45 -2.30
N SER A 187 6.16 19.09 -1.08
CA SER A 187 6.16 19.98 0.09
C SER A 187 7.50 20.70 0.20
N PRO A 188 7.50 22.02 0.50
CA PRO A 188 8.74 22.75 0.74
C PRO A 188 9.58 22.12 1.87
N ASP A 189 10.89 22.36 1.82
CA ASP A 189 11.86 21.91 2.82
C ASP A 189 11.87 20.38 3.07
N SER A 190 11.35 19.60 2.13
CA SER A 190 11.29 18.13 2.22
C SER A 190 12.29 17.48 1.29
N PHE A 191 12.81 16.31 1.67
CA PHE A 191 13.70 15.50 0.86
C PHE A 191 12.93 14.35 0.20
N TYR A 192 13.11 14.19 -1.10
CA TYR A 192 12.51 13.11 -1.90
C TYR A 192 13.62 12.16 -2.37
N VAL A 193 13.67 10.97 -1.78
CA VAL A 193 14.64 9.92 -2.12
C VAL A 193 14.00 9.00 -3.16
N MET A 194 14.65 8.83 -4.29
CA MET A 194 14.11 8.03 -5.39
C MET A 194 15.21 7.31 -6.19
N ASP A 195 14.86 6.21 -6.82
CA ASP A 195 15.80 5.51 -7.71
C ASP A 195 16.01 6.30 -9.01
N ARG A 196 17.11 5.99 -9.69
CA ARG A 196 17.47 6.58 -11.01
C ARG A 196 16.39 6.40 -12.09
N GLY A 197 15.46 5.48 -11.91
CA GLY A 197 14.30 5.30 -12.80
C GLY A 197 13.41 6.53 -12.88
N TYR A 198 13.35 7.30 -11.80
CA TYR A 198 12.56 8.52 -11.67
C TYR A 198 13.27 9.80 -12.17
N VAL A 199 14.52 9.68 -12.61
CA VAL A 199 15.30 10.85 -13.06
C VAL A 199 14.77 11.36 -14.40
N ASP A 200 14.12 12.52 -14.32
CA ASP A 200 13.67 13.34 -15.43
C ASP A 200 13.88 14.81 -15.05
N PHE A 201 14.48 15.61 -15.95
CA PHE A 201 14.87 16.99 -15.61
C PHE A 201 13.68 17.89 -15.32
N GLU A 202 12.57 17.71 -15.99
CA GLU A 202 11.36 18.49 -15.76
C GLU A 202 10.80 18.20 -14.37
N CYS A 203 10.74 16.91 -13.98
CA CYS A 203 10.31 16.50 -12.65
C CYS A 203 11.26 17.00 -11.56
N LEU A 204 12.59 16.91 -11.77
CA LEU A 204 13.57 17.42 -10.82
C LEU A 204 13.48 18.95 -10.66
N HIS A 205 13.22 19.67 -11.77
CA HIS A 205 12.98 21.12 -11.72
C HIS A 205 11.71 21.46 -10.91
N ARG A 206 10.63 20.70 -11.05
CA ARG A 206 9.41 20.92 -10.26
C ARG A 206 9.64 20.72 -8.76
N ILE A 207 10.44 19.71 -8.37
CA ILE A 207 10.83 19.52 -6.97
C ILE A 207 11.59 20.74 -6.46
N GLN A 208 12.56 21.23 -7.23
CA GLN A 208 13.33 22.44 -6.89
C GLN A 208 12.45 23.69 -6.86
N ALA A 209 11.53 23.86 -7.81
CA ALA A 209 10.59 24.98 -7.85
C ALA A 209 9.63 24.99 -6.66
N ALA A 210 9.33 23.82 -6.09
CA ALA A 210 8.57 23.67 -4.85
C ALA A 210 9.42 23.94 -3.59
N SER A 211 10.68 24.40 -3.73
CA SER A 211 11.62 24.58 -2.61
C SER A 211 11.88 23.28 -1.84
N ALA A 212 11.84 22.16 -2.53
CA ALA A 212 12.14 20.83 -2.00
C ALA A 212 13.46 20.29 -2.55
N PHE A 213 13.96 19.23 -1.97
CA PHE A 213 15.23 18.62 -2.34
C PHE A 213 15.00 17.20 -2.86
N PHE A 214 15.84 16.74 -3.77
CA PHE A 214 15.82 15.36 -4.22
C PHE A 214 17.17 14.68 -3.99
N ILE A 215 17.11 13.37 -3.74
CA ILE A 215 18.28 12.50 -3.60
C ILE A 215 18.07 11.32 -4.53
N THR A 216 18.98 11.15 -5.50
CA THR A 216 18.90 10.07 -6.47
C THR A 216 20.30 9.65 -6.92
N ARG A 217 20.40 8.45 -7.48
CA ARG A 217 21.63 8.01 -8.13
C ARG A 217 21.68 8.55 -9.56
N SER A 218 22.86 9.01 -10.01
CA SER A 218 23.03 9.46 -11.38
C SER A 218 22.81 8.33 -12.39
N LYS A 219 22.26 8.64 -13.56
CA LYS A 219 22.25 7.76 -14.72
C LYS A 219 23.61 7.79 -15.40
N LYS A 220 23.97 6.70 -16.08
CA LYS A 220 25.16 6.66 -16.93
C LYS A 220 25.00 7.70 -18.06
N GLY A 221 25.99 8.59 -18.23
CA GLY A 221 25.92 9.68 -19.20
C GLY A 221 25.11 10.89 -18.73
N PHE A 222 24.80 10.99 -17.44
CA PHE A 222 24.17 12.16 -16.86
C PHE A 222 25.15 13.32 -16.86
N ASP A 223 24.80 14.40 -17.53
CA ASP A 223 25.61 15.62 -17.60
C ASP A 223 25.37 16.47 -16.36
N PHE A 224 26.37 16.51 -15.47
CA PHE A 224 26.34 17.33 -14.25
C PHE A 224 27.75 17.78 -13.86
N GLU A 225 27.82 18.94 -13.24
CA GLU A 225 29.04 19.46 -12.66
C GLU A 225 29.07 19.18 -11.15
N ARG A 226 30.17 18.60 -10.67
CA ARG A 226 30.34 18.34 -9.24
C ARG A 226 30.80 19.62 -8.55
N MET A 227 29.94 20.17 -7.70
CA MET A 227 30.23 21.38 -6.93
C MET A 227 31.16 21.09 -5.73
N TYR A 228 30.95 19.98 -5.04
CA TYR A 228 31.78 19.54 -3.90
C TYR A 228 31.64 18.04 -3.66
N SER A 229 32.54 17.48 -2.86
CA SER A 229 32.42 16.12 -2.34
C SER A 229 32.83 16.08 -0.87
N SER A 230 32.11 15.30 -0.07
CA SER A 230 32.45 15.01 1.31
C SER A 230 33.23 13.70 1.41
N VAL A 231 34.07 13.57 2.45
CA VAL A 231 34.70 12.30 2.77
C VAL A 231 33.61 11.32 3.21
N VAL A 232 33.57 10.16 2.59
CA VAL A 232 32.62 9.11 2.96
C VAL A 232 33.35 8.16 3.91
N ASP A 233 32.91 8.08 5.15
CA ASP A 233 33.31 7.01 6.07
C ASP A 233 32.81 5.68 5.51
N LYS A 234 33.73 4.73 5.33
CA LYS A 234 33.44 3.40 4.79
C LYS A 234 33.10 2.44 5.90
#